data_84d9b18e4cbc4af4b11b0d9a9df513c5
#
_entry.id   84d9b18e4cbc4af4b11b0d9a9df513c5
#
_cell.length_a   1.000
_cell.length_b   1.000
_cell.length_c   1.000
_cell.angle_alpha   90.00
_cell.angle_beta   90.00
_cell.angle_gamma   90.00
#
_symmetry.space_group_name_H-M   'P 1'
#
loop_
_entity.id
_entity.type
_entity.pdbx_description
1 polymer ?
#
loop_
_entity_poly.entity_id
_entity_poly.type
_entity_poly.pdbx_seq_one_letter_code
_entity_poly.pdbx_strand_id
1 'polypeptide(L)'
;MDTDVLVIGEALIDIVGSAEGERELVGGSPANVAVGLARQGHAVRLLTRLGRDERGERIAAQITESGALVDEASWTDAPTSTARARLRSDGSAEYEFAIDWAVPTASLEGTRIVHTGSIALFLEPGGSSVLEVLRRAADTGAALVTLDPNIRPALVGAHEV
;
A
#
# COMPACT_ATOMS: atom_id res chain seq x y z
N MET A 1 18.25 5.56 10.56
CA MET A 1 17.93 4.21 11.06
C MET A 1 18.05 3.27 9.87
N ASP A 2 18.85 2.24 10.02
CA ASP A 2 18.93 1.22 8.97
C ASP A 2 17.56 0.52 8.88
N THR A 3 17.00 0.50 7.70
CA THR A 3 15.68 -0.10 7.44
C THR A 3 15.91 -1.48 6.83
N ASP A 4 15.59 -2.54 7.56
CA ASP A 4 15.78 -3.90 7.04
C ASP A 4 14.79 -4.26 5.94
N VAL A 5 13.55 -3.78 6.05
CA VAL A 5 12.45 -4.12 5.13
C VAL A 5 11.83 -2.86 4.55
N LEU A 6 11.85 -2.76 3.22
CA LEU A 6 11.06 -1.79 2.47
C LEU A 6 9.80 -2.50 1.96
N VAL A 7 8.63 -2.03 2.41
CA VAL A 7 7.33 -2.44 1.87
C VAL A 7 6.86 -1.37 0.91
N ILE A 8 6.44 -1.75 -0.30
CA ILE A 8 5.91 -0.82 -1.31
C ILE A 8 4.51 -1.28 -1.69
N GLY A 9 3.52 -0.42 -1.50
CA GLY A 9 2.17 -0.72 -1.92
C GLY A 9 1.13 0.19 -1.30
N GLU A 10 -0.14 -0.05 -1.66
CA GLU A 10 -1.24 0.79 -1.25
C GLU A 10 -1.49 0.76 0.26
N ALA A 11 -1.81 1.93 0.78
CA ALA A 11 -2.53 2.15 2.02
C ALA A 11 -3.75 3.02 1.69
N LEU A 12 -4.89 2.67 2.22
CA LEU A 12 -6.16 3.32 1.87
C LEU A 12 -7.15 3.29 3.05
N ILE A 13 -8.27 3.95 2.87
CA ILE A 13 -9.40 3.86 3.80
C ILE A 13 -10.47 2.94 3.20
N ASP A 14 -10.74 1.84 3.89
CA ASP A 14 -11.90 0.99 3.63
C ASP A 14 -13.15 1.62 4.25
N ILE A 15 -14.13 1.96 3.40
CA ILE A 15 -15.41 2.55 3.80
C ILE A 15 -16.47 1.45 3.69
N VAL A 16 -16.99 1.03 4.82
CA VAL A 16 -18.00 -0.03 4.90
C VAL A 16 -19.33 0.54 5.32
N GLY A 17 -20.34 0.45 4.46
CA GLY A 17 -21.71 0.83 4.75
C GLY A 17 -22.41 -0.21 5.64
N SER A 18 -23.11 0.24 6.68
CA SER A 18 -23.97 -0.56 7.52
C SER A 18 -25.33 0.13 7.74
N ALA A 19 -26.28 -0.56 8.38
CA ALA A 19 -27.56 0.02 8.76
C ALA A 19 -27.42 1.20 9.76
N GLU A 20 -26.29 1.27 10.46
CA GLU A 20 -25.96 2.30 11.46
C GLU A 20 -25.18 3.48 10.87
N GLY A 21 -24.82 3.42 9.57
CA GLY A 21 -24.02 4.42 8.88
C GLY A 21 -22.76 3.84 8.25
N GLU A 22 -21.87 4.72 7.80
CA GLU A 22 -20.57 4.32 7.23
C GLU A 22 -19.49 4.26 8.31
N ARG A 23 -18.65 3.27 8.22
CA ARG A 23 -17.44 3.13 9.06
C ARG A 23 -16.22 3.15 8.17
N GLU A 24 -15.22 3.89 8.58
CA GLU A 24 -13.93 3.98 7.92
C GLU A 24 -12.86 3.24 8.71
N LEU A 25 -12.14 2.37 8.04
CA LEU A 25 -11.05 1.57 8.60
C LEU A 25 -9.79 1.79 7.75
N VAL A 26 -8.64 1.81 8.40
CA VAL A 26 -7.35 1.79 7.68
C VAL A 26 -7.16 0.41 7.07
N GLY A 27 -6.88 0.38 5.76
CA GLY A 27 -6.71 -0.83 4.96
C GLY A 27 -5.51 -0.74 4.03
N GLY A 28 -5.41 -1.71 3.15
CA GLY A 28 -4.30 -1.92 2.23
C GLY A 28 -3.46 -3.14 2.64
N SER A 29 -3.34 -4.12 1.72
CA SER A 29 -2.57 -5.34 2.01
C SER A 29 -1.11 -5.05 2.35
N PRO A 30 -0.37 -4.23 1.59
CA PRO A 30 1.02 -3.89 1.93
C PRO A 30 1.14 -3.11 3.24
N ALA A 31 0.21 -2.21 3.54
CA ALA A 31 0.20 -1.50 4.82
C ALA A 31 0.04 -2.47 6.00
N ASN A 32 -0.83 -3.48 5.87
CA ASN A 32 -1.00 -4.51 6.88
C ASN A 32 0.26 -5.36 7.05
N VAL A 33 0.98 -5.67 5.97
CA VAL A 33 2.28 -6.36 6.04
C VAL A 33 3.30 -5.51 6.80
N ALA A 34 3.40 -4.21 6.49
CA ALA A 34 4.32 -3.31 7.18
C ALA A 34 4.04 -3.26 8.69
N VAL A 35 2.78 -3.09 9.08
CA VAL A 35 2.34 -3.12 10.49
C VAL A 35 2.67 -4.45 11.16
N GLY A 36 2.38 -5.56 10.49
CA GLY A 36 2.62 -6.91 11.02
C GLY A 36 4.11 -7.18 11.30
N LEU A 37 4.99 -6.82 10.36
CA LEU A 37 6.43 -6.98 10.50
C LEU A 37 7.01 -6.05 11.57
N ALA A 38 6.58 -4.80 11.62
CA ALA A 38 7.05 -3.85 12.63
C ALA A 38 6.70 -4.31 14.05
N ARG A 39 5.48 -4.83 14.27
CA ARG A 39 5.06 -5.41 15.56
C ARG A 39 5.85 -6.64 15.97
N GLN A 40 6.51 -7.32 15.02
CA GLN A 40 7.44 -8.42 15.29
C GLN A 40 8.88 -7.93 15.56
N GLY A 41 9.12 -6.63 15.57
CA GLY A 41 10.42 -6.03 15.90
C GLY A 41 11.35 -5.80 14.70
N HIS A 42 10.84 -5.95 13.47
CA HIS A 42 11.62 -5.61 12.28
C HIS A 42 11.64 -4.10 12.03
N ALA A 43 12.75 -3.58 11.53
CA ALA A 43 12.88 -2.19 11.10
C ALA A 43 12.24 -2.04 9.70
N VAL A 44 11.00 -1.55 9.66
CA VAL A 44 10.18 -1.48 8.45
C VAL A 44 9.95 -0.04 8.02
N ARG A 45 10.07 0.20 6.71
CA ARG A 45 9.65 1.43 6.05
C ARG A 45 8.60 1.12 4.99
N LEU A 46 7.48 1.83 5.01
CA LEU A 46 6.43 1.74 4.02
C LEU A 46 6.53 2.92 3.03
N LEU A 47 6.70 2.61 1.75
CA LEU A 47 6.46 3.55 0.65
C LEU A 47 5.07 3.30 0.10
N THR A 48 4.23 4.31 0.20
CA THR A 48 2.82 4.27 -0.22
C THR A 48 2.40 5.58 -0.88
N ARG A 49 1.11 5.87 -0.97
CA ARG A 49 0.56 7.13 -1.46
C ARG A 49 -0.48 7.65 -0.49
N LEU A 50 -0.16 8.74 0.22
CA LEU A 50 -1.03 9.36 1.23
C LEU A 50 -1.30 10.81 0.89
N GLY A 51 -2.56 11.20 0.89
CA GLY A 51 -2.95 12.60 0.80
C GLY A 51 -2.56 13.36 2.07
N ARG A 52 -2.29 14.68 1.93
CA ARG A 52 -2.13 15.59 3.06
C ARG A 52 -3.51 15.98 3.61
N ASP A 53 -4.28 14.97 4.01
CA ASP A 53 -5.63 15.06 4.54
C ASP A 53 -5.78 14.22 5.82
N GLU A 54 -6.91 14.36 6.49
CA GLU A 54 -7.19 13.65 7.76
C GLU A 54 -7.08 12.13 7.62
N ARG A 55 -7.46 11.56 6.45
CA ARG A 55 -7.35 10.12 6.19
C ARG A 55 -5.91 9.67 6.06
N GLY A 56 -5.07 10.43 5.32
CA GLY A 56 -3.65 10.16 5.19
C GLY A 56 -2.91 10.24 6.51
N GLU A 57 -3.21 11.26 7.33
CA GLU A 57 -2.66 11.40 8.67
C GLU A 57 -3.06 10.23 9.59
N ARG A 58 -4.31 9.78 9.52
CA ARG A 58 -4.80 8.64 10.29
C ARG A 58 -4.10 7.33 9.90
N ILE A 59 -3.88 7.10 8.59
CA ILE A 59 -3.11 5.95 8.11
C ILE A 59 -1.66 6.03 8.64
N ALA A 60 -1.01 7.17 8.48
CA ALA A 60 0.37 7.36 8.90
C ALA A 60 0.53 7.17 10.42
N ALA A 61 -0.42 7.67 11.21
CA ALA A 61 -0.43 7.48 12.66
C ALA A 61 -0.49 5.99 13.04
N GLN A 62 -1.42 5.22 12.45
CA GLN A 62 -1.54 3.78 12.72
C GLN A 62 -0.27 3.00 12.35
N ILE A 63 0.36 3.35 11.22
CA ILE A 63 1.62 2.73 10.79
C ILE A 63 2.74 3.06 11.76
N THR A 64 2.87 4.32 12.15
CA THR A 64 3.92 4.78 13.09
C THR A 64 3.73 4.19 14.48
N GLU A 65 2.50 4.08 14.97
CA GLU A 65 2.18 3.43 16.27
C GLU A 65 2.59 1.94 16.29
N SER A 66 2.66 1.29 15.13
CA SER A 66 3.15 -0.10 15.01
C SER A 66 4.67 -0.23 15.13
N GLY A 67 5.40 0.89 15.01
CA GLY A 67 6.86 0.93 14.94
C GLY A 67 7.41 0.98 13.51
N ALA A 68 6.57 0.94 12.46
CA ALA A 68 6.99 1.16 11.09
C ALA A 68 7.18 2.65 10.78
N LEU A 69 8.01 2.97 9.78
CA LEU A 69 8.17 4.32 9.26
C LEU A 69 7.37 4.48 7.97
N VAL A 70 6.71 5.61 7.80
CA VAL A 70 6.18 6.04 6.51
C VAL A 70 7.27 6.81 5.77
N ASP A 71 7.56 6.39 4.52
CA ASP A 71 8.54 7.10 3.69
C ASP A 71 8.02 8.52 3.39
N GLU A 72 8.86 9.53 3.52
CA GLU A 72 8.51 10.94 3.25
C GLU A 72 7.99 11.14 1.82
N ALA A 73 8.48 10.35 0.86
CA ALA A 73 8.04 10.39 -0.52
C ALA A 73 6.62 9.86 -0.74
N SER A 74 5.99 9.29 0.29
CA SER A 74 4.60 8.82 0.24
C SER A 74 3.58 9.96 0.17
N TRP A 75 3.92 11.16 0.62
CA TRP A 75 2.98 12.26 0.74
C TRP A 75 2.69 12.98 -0.58
N THR A 76 1.42 13.32 -0.80
CA THR A 76 0.93 13.99 -2.02
C THR A 76 -0.16 15.02 -1.69
N ASP A 77 -0.41 15.91 -2.65
CA ASP A 77 -1.56 16.83 -2.57
C ASP A 77 -2.87 16.23 -3.13
N ALA A 78 -2.79 15.03 -3.75
CA ALA A 78 -3.99 14.29 -4.15
C ALA A 78 -4.70 13.70 -2.91
N PRO A 79 -6.03 13.49 -2.97
CA PRO A 79 -6.76 12.88 -1.87
C PRO A 79 -6.25 11.47 -1.53
N THR A 80 -6.33 11.10 -0.25
CA THR A 80 -6.03 9.72 0.19
C THR A 80 -6.96 8.72 -0.48
N SER A 81 -6.39 7.62 -0.98
CA SER A 81 -7.12 6.55 -1.66
C SER A 81 -8.18 5.90 -0.77
N THR A 82 -9.29 5.52 -1.37
CA THR A 82 -10.40 4.85 -0.66
C THR A 82 -10.91 3.64 -1.44
N ALA A 83 -11.38 2.63 -0.69
CA ALA A 83 -12.19 1.52 -1.21
C ALA A 83 -13.53 1.52 -0.47
N ARG A 84 -14.63 1.65 -1.19
CA ARG A 84 -15.97 1.68 -0.62
C ARG A 84 -16.71 0.38 -0.95
N ALA A 85 -17.13 -0.35 0.05
CA ALA A 85 -17.98 -1.52 -0.09
C ALA A 85 -19.46 -1.14 0.16
N ARG A 86 -20.33 -1.38 -0.82
CA ARG A 86 -21.77 -1.22 -0.69
C ARG A 86 -22.44 -2.58 -0.77
N LEU A 87 -23.18 -2.93 0.26
CA LEU A 87 -24.04 -4.12 0.23
C LEU A 87 -25.26 -3.87 -0.65
N ARG A 88 -25.49 -4.72 -1.65
CA ARG A 88 -26.69 -4.72 -2.47
C ARG A 88 -27.83 -5.46 -1.74
N SER A 89 -29.07 -5.22 -2.21
CA SER A 89 -30.25 -5.88 -1.67
C SER A 89 -30.27 -7.40 -1.79
N ASP A 90 -29.47 -7.95 -2.71
CA ASP A 90 -29.27 -9.40 -2.93
C ASP A 90 -28.16 -10.01 -2.02
N GLY A 91 -27.55 -9.20 -1.14
CA GLY A 91 -26.47 -9.62 -0.25
C GLY A 91 -25.07 -9.60 -0.89
N SER A 92 -24.94 -9.27 -2.17
CA SER A 92 -23.64 -9.08 -2.83
C SER A 92 -23.01 -7.76 -2.43
N ALA A 93 -21.67 -7.67 -2.48
CA ALA A 93 -20.94 -6.42 -2.27
C ALA A 93 -20.51 -5.83 -3.61
N GLU A 94 -20.77 -4.55 -3.80
CA GLU A 94 -20.21 -3.73 -4.86
C GLU A 94 -19.08 -2.88 -4.31
N TYR A 95 -17.93 -2.88 -4.98
CA TYR A 95 -16.77 -2.10 -4.57
C TYR A 95 -16.58 -0.93 -5.52
N GLU A 96 -16.43 0.25 -4.95
CA GLU A 96 -16.04 1.48 -5.62
C GLU A 96 -14.65 1.88 -5.13
N PHE A 97 -13.71 2.02 -6.05
CA PHE A 97 -12.34 2.37 -5.74
C PHE A 97 -12.02 3.77 -6.24
N ALA A 98 -11.48 4.61 -5.36
CA ALA A 98 -10.86 5.88 -5.70
C ALA A 98 -9.39 5.80 -5.31
N ILE A 99 -8.55 5.35 -6.23
CA ILE A 99 -7.14 5.06 -5.97
C ILE A 99 -6.26 5.96 -6.84
N ASP A 100 -5.37 6.72 -6.19
CA ASP A 100 -4.22 7.36 -6.81
C ASP A 100 -2.97 6.53 -6.48
N TRP A 101 -2.34 5.99 -7.52
CA TRP A 101 -1.14 5.18 -7.37
C TRP A 101 -0.02 5.71 -8.26
N ALA A 102 0.64 6.76 -7.78
CA ALA A 102 1.78 7.39 -8.44
C ALA A 102 2.91 7.57 -7.42
N VAL A 103 3.65 6.50 -7.14
CA VAL A 103 4.78 6.54 -6.19
C VAL A 103 6.10 6.84 -6.92
N PRO A 104 7.00 7.60 -6.30
CA PRO A 104 8.35 7.79 -6.82
C PRO A 104 9.20 6.54 -6.64
N THR A 105 10.38 6.52 -7.24
CA THR A 105 11.37 5.48 -6.97
C THR A 105 11.89 5.59 -5.53
N ALA A 106 12.13 4.44 -4.89
CA ALA A 106 12.65 4.38 -3.52
C ALA A 106 14.17 4.18 -3.47
N SER A 107 14.81 4.67 -2.40
CA SER A 107 16.17 4.26 -2.05
C SER A 107 16.17 2.84 -1.49
N LEU A 108 17.19 2.05 -1.87
CA LEU A 108 17.44 0.72 -1.33
C LEU A 108 18.55 0.71 -0.27
N GLU A 109 19.05 1.88 0.12
CA GLU A 109 20.12 1.97 1.11
C GLU A 109 19.67 1.35 2.45
N GLY A 110 20.49 0.43 2.98
CA GLY A 110 20.21 -0.31 4.21
C GLY A 110 19.10 -1.37 4.08
N THR A 111 18.45 -1.50 2.91
CA THR A 111 17.34 -2.43 2.72
C THR A 111 17.85 -3.84 2.42
N ARG A 112 17.37 -4.84 3.16
CA ARG A 112 17.68 -6.26 2.95
C ARG A 112 16.55 -7.04 2.28
N ILE A 113 15.31 -6.56 2.44
CA ILE A 113 14.12 -7.17 1.85
C ILE A 113 13.27 -6.06 1.24
N VAL A 114 12.83 -6.26 0.01
CA VAL A 114 11.78 -5.46 -0.62
C VAL A 114 10.54 -6.34 -0.76
N HIS A 115 9.44 -5.91 -0.16
CA HIS A 115 8.14 -6.55 -0.29
C HIS A 115 7.18 -5.66 -1.06
N THR A 116 6.43 -6.24 -1.97
CA THR A 116 5.30 -5.58 -2.64
C THR A 116 4.17 -6.57 -2.88
N GLY A 117 3.02 -6.08 -3.28
CA GLY A 117 1.87 -6.94 -3.54
C GLY A 117 0.62 -6.18 -3.93
N SER A 118 -0.49 -6.92 -4.00
CA SER A 118 -1.80 -6.38 -4.34
C SER A 118 -1.77 -5.64 -5.68
N ILE A 119 -2.24 -4.41 -5.72
CA ILE A 119 -2.34 -3.59 -6.94
C ILE A 119 -1.03 -2.86 -7.30
N ALA A 120 -0.05 -2.88 -6.42
CA ALA A 120 1.13 -2.03 -6.53
C ALA A 120 1.94 -2.20 -7.81
N LEU A 121 1.98 -3.40 -8.39
CA LEU A 121 2.66 -3.69 -9.66
C LEU A 121 1.77 -3.52 -10.90
N PHE A 122 0.45 -3.51 -10.72
CA PHE A 122 -0.50 -3.60 -11.82
C PHE A 122 -1.18 -2.27 -12.14
N LEU A 123 -1.19 -1.33 -11.18
CA LEU A 123 -1.86 -0.05 -11.37
C LEU A 123 -0.85 1.04 -11.76
N GLU A 124 -1.01 1.57 -12.96
CA GLU A 124 -0.15 2.65 -13.45
C GLU A 124 -0.58 4.03 -12.91
N PRO A 125 0.37 4.99 -12.82
CA PRO A 125 1.77 4.92 -13.23
C PRO A 125 2.71 4.31 -12.18
N GLY A 126 2.24 4.01 -10.99
CA GLY A 126 3.06 3.51 -9.88
C GLY A 126 3.64 2.12 -10.14
N GLY A 127 2.94 1.26 -10.89
CA GLY A 127 3.40 -0.08 -11.23
C GLY A 127 4.76 -0.08 -11.91
N SER A 128 4.97 0.81 -12.87
CA SER A 128 6.27 0.99 -13.55
C SER A 128 7.37 1.41 -12.57
N SER A 129 7.09 2.33 -11.64
CA SER A 129 8.04 2.77 -10.62
C SER A 129 8.41 1.64 -9.66
N VAL A 130 7.42 0.86 -9.21
CA VAL A 130 7.65 -0.30 -8.35
C VAL A 130 8.49 -1.35 -9.06
N LEU A 131 8.17 -1.68 -10.31
CA LEU A 131 8.93 -2.66 -11.10
C LEU A 131 10.39 -2.25 -11.26
N GLU A 132 10.69 -0.96 -11.44
CA GLU A 132 12.07 -0.45 -11.50
C GLU A 132 12.80 -0.68 -10.18
N VAL A 133 12.17 -0.42 -9.04
CA VAL A 133 12.78 -0.68 -7.72
C VAL A 133 13.08 -2.17 -7.54
N LEU A 134 12.15 -3.06 -7.92
CA LEU A 134 12.36 -4.51 -7.83
C LEU A 134 13.49 -5.00 -8.72
N ARG A 135 13.58 -4.50 -9.96
CA ARG A 135 14.69 -4.81 -10.88
C ARG A 135 16.03 -4.37 -10.29
N ARG A 136 16.13 -3.16 -9.78
CA ARG A 136 17.36 -2.67 -9.14
C ARG A 136 17.77 -3.54 -7.94
N ALA A 137 16.80 -3.94 -7.12
CA ALA A 137 17.06 -4.80 -5.97
C ALA A 137 17.61 -6.18 -6.42
N ALA A 138 17.03 -6.78 -7.46
CA ALA A 138 17.43 -8.07 -8.01
C ALA A 138 18.80 -7.99 -8.73
N ASP A 139 18.98 -7.00 -9.61
CA ASP A 139 20.19 -6.86 -10.44
C ASP A 139 21.45 -6.57 -9.61
N THR A 140 21.31 -5.83 -8.53
CA THR A 140 22.42 -5.50 -7.63
C THR A 140 22.64 -6.56 -6.54
N GLY A 141 21.70 -7.47 -6.36
CA GLY A 141 21.69 -8.40 -5.21
C GLY A 141 21.58 -7.69 -3.85
N ALA A 142 21.12 -6.42 -3.86
CA ALA A 142 21.06 -5.59 -2.66
C ALA A 142 20.01 -6.09 -1.66
N ALA A 143 18.89 -6.65 -2.16
CA ALA A 143 17.79 -7.09 -1.32
C ALA A 143 17.09 -8.34 -1.88
N LEU A 144 16.52 -9.14 -0.99
CA LEU A 144 15.57 -10.19 -1.35
C LEU A 144 14.24 -9.53 -1.77
N VAL A 145 13.73 -9.93 -2.91
CA VAL A 145 12.41 -9.47 -3.40
C VAL A 145 11.35 -10.49 -3.05
N THR A 146 10.26 -10.04 -2.44
CA THR A 146 9.08 -10.85 -2.12
C THR A 146 7.82 -10.20 -2.69
N LEU A 147 6.89 -11.01 -3.19
CA LEU A 147 5.65 -10.56 -3.84
C LEU A 147 4.46 -11.39 -3.35
N ASP A 148 3.37 -10.70 -2.93
CA ASP A 148 2.04 -11.28 -2.79
C ASP A 148 1.11 -10.65 -3.84
N PRO A 149 0.79 -11.33 -4.93
CA PRO A 149 0.04 -10.73 -6.04
C PRO A 149 -1.38 -10.32 -5.68
N ASN A 150 -2.06 -10.98 -4.73
CA ASN A 150 -3.40 -10.66 -4.21
C ASN A 150 -4.28 -9.86 -5.21
N ILE A 151 -4.43 -10.40 -6.43
CA ILE A 151 -5.02 -9.72 -7.58
C ILE A 151 -6.48 -9.39 -7.33
N ARG A 152 -6.88 -8.17 -7.67
CA ARG A 152 -8.26 -7.69 -7.65
C ARG A 152 -8.74 -7.45 -9.08
N PRO A 153 -9.51 -8.36 -9.70
CA PRO A 153 -9.94 -8.22 -11.10
C PRO A 153 -10.71 -6.94 -11.40
N ALA A 154 -11.35 -6.35 -10.39
CA ALA A 154 -12.05 -5.06 -10.53
C ALA A 154 -11.11 -3.85 -10.73
N LEU A 155 -9.81 -4.00 -10.39
CA LEU A 155 -8.79 -2.95 -10.48
C LEU A 155 -7.75 -3.24 -11.57
N VAL A 156 -7.59 -4.50 -11.93
CA VAL A 156 -6.57 -4.96 -12.88
C VAL A 156 -7.28 -5.66 -14.03
N GLY A 157 -7.12 -5.17 -15.25
CA GLY A 157 -7.70 -5.80 -16.45
C GLY A 157 -7.17 -7.22 -16.66
N ALA A 158 -8.00 -8.10 -17.23
CA ALA A 158 -7.66 -9.52 -17.45
C ALA A 158 -6.40 -9.77 -18.31
N HIS A 159 -5.87 -8.75 -18.96
CA HIS A 159 -4.68 -8.81 -19.84
C HIS A 159 -3.41 -8.27 -19.20
N GLU A 160 -3.46 -7.81 -17.92
CA GLU A 160 -2.34 -7.18 -17.21
C GLU A 160 -1.72 -8.12 -16.14
N VAL A 161 -2.15 -9.39 -16.12
CA VAL A 161 -1.67 -10.40 -15.17
C VAL A 161 -0.78 -11.43 -15.84
#